data_35a49ba27995ced4321fb229d7fc52ff
#
_entry.id   35a49ba27995ced4321fb229d7fc52ff
#
_cell.length_a   1.000
_cell.length_b   1.000
_cell.length_c   1.000
_cell.angle_alpha   90.00
_cell.angle_beta   90.00
_cell.angle_gamma   90.00
#
_symmetry.space_group_name_H-M   'P 1'
#
loop_
_entity.id
_entity.type
_entity.pdbx_description
1 polymer ?
#
loop_
_entity_poly.entity_id
_entity_poly.type
_entity_poly.pdbx_seq_one_letter_code
_entity_poly.pdbx_strand_id
1 'polypeptide(L)'
;MGPAIVRIGRGPSTRYGLAAPIGDLGHAWPLYLIDPRGAPREIGVLHSLAGPAWWLEMAPGAAWQSLTATDFPDAIFPGLPWFLDDLRPQGFLGRSFARRHAARLGVDSDPTNWSERAVAESLLKFGGDLPGAFVVGAESLAAALQPTEESIPADLRPEVYPRLATEALAGGLPRSSAGGEQPKFTAIVAKSDGPESVIVKFSPPLETPEGRRWADLLAAEAIAAEILRTAGFATAPTEWIDAGGRRFLEVARFDRTRNGGRTPFVSLLTHDAAFFGEMNTPWSDAAERLRSKGWLEAMDADRLVALWRFGRLIANTDMHYGNAALLLNDRPPLRLAPLYDMLPMAYRPGLENTIPALSEEMLARAQSAASPERNLALSFWQAVTESRHVSDSFRSIAEAHEKSLRQRP
;
A
#
# COMPACT_ATOMS: atom_id res chain seq x y z
N MET A 1 -20.30 1.90 -37.42
CA MET A 1 -19.16 2.81 -37.62
C MET A 1 -17.88 1.97 -37.53
N GLY A 2 -16.90 2.22 -38.42
CA GLY A 2 -15.58 1.55 -38.31
C GLY A 2 -14.82 1.98 -37.07
N PRO A 3 -13.76 1.22 -36.63
CA PRO A 3 -12.97 1.59 -35.48
C PRO A 3 -12.33 2.96 -35.68
N ALA A 4 -12.37 3.80 -34.63
CA ALA A 4 -11.74 5.12 -34.67
C ALA A 4 -10.21 4.97 -34.68
N ILE A 5 -9.53 5.80 -35.49
CA ILE A 5 -8.07 5.84 -35.57
C ILE A 5 -7.57 6.94 -34.64
N VAL A 6 -6.68 6.57 -33.73
CA VAL A 6 -5.98 7.49 -32.84
C VAL A 6 -4.63 7.84 -33.43
N ARG A 7 -4.36 9.12 -33.58
CA ARG A 7 -3.08 9.65 -34.08
C ARG A 7 -2.16 9.89 -32.85
N ILE A 8 -1.02 9.24 -32.86
CA ILE A 8 -0.02 9.28 -31.76
C ILE A 8 1.20 10.08 -32.23
N GLY A 9 1.53 11.14 -31.49
CA GLY A 9 2.67 11.99 -31.80
C GLY A 9 2.40 13.01 -32.92
N ARG A 10 3.45 13.76 -33.26
CA ARG A 10 3.42 14.83 -34.27
C ARG A 10 4.63 14.74 -35.21
N GLY A 11 4.48 15.21 -36.43
CA GLY A 11 5.57 15.27 -37.42
C GLY A 11 5.95 13.92 -38.04
N PRO A 12 7.21 13.71 -38.46
CA PRO A 12 7.66 12.51 -39.16
C PRO A 12 7.55 11.21 -38.37
N SER A 13 7.53 11.26 -37.03
CA SER A 13 7.40 10.09 -36.13
C SER A 13 5.94 9.76 -35.78
N THR A 14 4.96 10.35 -36.46
CA THR A 14 3.54 10.07 -36.25
C THR A 14 3.25 8.57 -36.38
N ARG A 15 2.59 7.99 -35.40
CA ARG A 15 2.04 6.64 -35.42
C ARG A 15 0.52 6.67 -35.40
N TYR A 16 -0.10 5.55 -35.72
CA TYR A 16 -1.55 5.40 -35.69
C TYR A 16 -1.91 4.14 -34.91
N GLY A 17 -2.85 4.25 -33.97
CA GLY A 17 -3.44 3.15 -33.24
C GLY A 17 -4.93 3.02 -33.56
N LEU A 18 -5.47 1.82 -33.44
CA LEU A 18 -6.93 1.62 -33.46
C LEU A 18 -7.47 1.82 -32.05
N ALA A 19 -8.48 2.66 -31.89
CA ALA A 19 -9.18 2.83 -30.64
C ALA A 19 -9.90 1.54 -30.22
N ALA A 20 -9.89 1.24 -28.93
CA ALA A 20 -10.56 0.08 -28.34
C ALA A 20 -11.51 0.52 -27.21
N PRO A 21 -12.78 0.83 -27.51
CA PRO A 21 -13.72 1.31 -26.52
C PRO A 21 -13.93 0.32 -25.36
N ILE A 22 -14.11 0.85 -24.14
CA ILE A 22 -14.51 0.09 -22.94
C ILE A 22 -16.02 0.27 -22.76
N GLY A 23 -16.81 -0.70 -23.19
CA GLY A 23 -18.25 -0.60 -23.16
C GLY A 23 -18.75 0.71 -23.79
N ASP A 24 -19.66 1.39 -23.13
CA ASP A 24 -20.23 2.68 -23.53
C ASP A 24 -19.39 3.88 -23.03
N LEU A 25 -18.28 3.65 -22.34
CA LEU A 25 -17.45 4.71 -21.75
C LEU A 25 -16.50 5.35 -22.77
N GLY A 26 -16.46 4.85 -24.01
CA GLY A 26 -15.55 5.36 -25.05
C GLY A 26 -14.15 4.75 -24.93
N HIS A 27 -13.15 5.47 -25.45
CA HIS A 27 -11.77 4.99 -25.54
C HIS A 27 -10.72 6.01 -25.12
N ALA A 28 -11.13 7.18 -24.66
CA ALA A 28 -10.24 8.27 -24.26
C ALA A 28 -10.82 8.99 -23.05
N TRP A 29 -10.01 9.13 -22.00
CA TRP A 29 -10.44 9.74 -20.74
C TRP A 29 -9.36 10.64 -20.18
N PRO A 30 -9.72 11.80 -19.61
CA PRO A 30 -8.76 12.64 -18.92
C PRO A 30 -8.16 11.89 -17.71
N LEU A 31 -6.85 12.03 -17.56
CA LEU A 31 -6.10 11.57 -16.40
C LEU A 31 -5.78 12.79 -15.53
N TYR A 32 -6.25 12.74 -14.30
CA TYR A 32 -6.05 13.80 -13.33
C TYR A 32 -5.08 13.39 -12.25
N LEU A 33 -4.42 14.39 -11.69
CA LEU A 33 -3.67 14.31 -10.45
C LEU A 33 -4.31 15.30 -9.47
N ILE A 34 -4.71 14.82 -8.29
CA ILE A 34 -5.10 15.67 -7.18
C ILE A 34 -3.84 16.01 -6.39
N ASP A 35 -3.51 17.29 -6.30
CA ASP A 35 -2.29 17.74 -5.61
C ASP A 35 -2.42 17.66 -4.07
N PRO A 36 -1.34 17.88 -3.30
CA PRO A 36 -1.41 17.89 -1.83
C PRO A 36 -2.30 18.98 -1.22
N ARG A 37 -2.79 19.94 -2.00
CA ARG A 37 -3.73 20.98 -1.58
C ARG A 37 -5.18 20.65 -1.94
N GLY A 38 -5.43 19.50 -2.59
CA GLY A 38 -6.75 19.07 -3.03
C GLY A 38 -7.17 19.61 -4.40
N ALA A 39 -6.29 20.33 -5.10
CA ALA A 39 -6.61 20.86 -6.41
C ALA A 39 -6.39 19.80 -7.50
N PRO A 40 -7.40 19.47 -8.33
CA PRO A 40 -7.22 18.57 -9.45
C PRO A 40 -6.50 19.28 -10.60
N ARG A 41 -5.57 18.58 -11.22
CA ARG A 41 -4.87 19.01 -12.43
C ARG A 41 -4.94 17.89 -13.47
N GLU A 42 -5.40 18.19 -14.67
CA GLU A 42 -5.30 17.27 -15.78
C GLU A 42 -3.83 17.16 -16.25
N ILE A 43 -3.31 15.95 -16.29
CA ILE A 43 -1.94 15.66 -16.73
C ILE A 43 -1.90 15.09 -18.13
N GLY A 44 -3.03 14.65 -18.67
CA GLY A 44 -3.15 14.12 -20.02
C GLY A 44 -4.45 13.42 -20.28
N VAL A 45 -4.54 12.81 -21.44
CA VAL A 45 -5.67 11.95 -21.84
C VAL A 45 -5.16 10.52 -22.03
N LEU A 46 -5.77 9.58 -21.33
CA LEU A 46 -5.48 8.16 -21.44
C LEU A 46 -6.34 7.53 -22.52
N HIS A 47 -5.71 6.92 -23.53
CA HIS A 47 -6.38 6.26 -24.64
C HIS A 47 -6.22 4.75 -24.56
N SER A 48 -7.31 4.01 -24.68
CA SER A 48 -7.29 2.55 -24.86
C SER A 48 -7.18 2.22 -26.33
N LEU A 49 -6.19 1.41 -26.69
CA LEU A 49 -5.90 0.99 -28.06
C LEU A 49 -6.21 -0.49 -28.28
N ALA A 50 -6.30 -0.90 -29.54
CA ALA A 50 -6.49 -2.31 -29.88
C ALA A 50 -5.33 -3.18 -29.40
N GLY A 51 -5.62 -4.40 -28.95
CA GLY A 51 -4.69 -5.24 -28.20
C GLY A 51 -4.60 -4.79 -26.74
N PRO A 52 -3.51 -5.08 -26.04
CA PRO A 52 -3.30 -4.66 -24.65
C PRO A 52 -2.70 -3.25 -24.53
N ALA A 53 -2.61 -2.47 -25.61
CA ALA A 53 -1.87 -1.21 -25.62
C ALA A 53 -2.70 -0.04 -25.10
N TRP A 54 -2.01 0.87 -24.41
CA TRP A 54 -2.53 2.15 -23.93
C TRP A 54 -1.59 3.28 -24.34
N TRP A 55 -2.14 4.45 -24.53
CA TRP A 55 -1.38 5.65 -24.85
C TRP A 55 -1.80 6.79 -23.95
N LEU A 56 -0.81 7.46 -23.34
CA LEU A 56 -1.03 8.67 -22.57
C LEU A 56 -0.63 9.88 -23.43
N GLU A 57 -1.62 10.62 -23.90
CA GLU A 57 -1.42 11.91 -24.52
C GLU A 57 -1.20 12.94 -23.42
N MET A 58 0.07 13.34 -23.22
CA MET A 58 0.43 14.30 -22.17
C MET A 58 -0.17 15.67 -22.47
N ALA A 59 -0.72 16.34 -21.44
CA ALA A 59 -1.18 17.71 -21.55
C ALA A 59 0.00 18.66 -21.87
N PRO A 60 -0.22 19.73 -22.67
CA PRO A 60 0.83 20.70 -22.95
C PRO A 60 1.43 21.29 -21.67
N GLY A 61 2.76 21.20 -21.53
CA GLY A 61 3.48 21.69 -20.38
C GLY A 61 3.46 20.76 -19.14
N ALA A 62 2.79 19.63 -19.20
CA ALA A 62 2.88 18.61 -18.16
C ALA A 62 4.25 17.91 -18.23
N ALA A 63 5.06 18.08 -17.21
CA ALA A 63 6.45 17.59 -17.17
C ALA A 63 6.58 16.34 -16.29
N TRP A 64 5.75 15.32 -16.51
CA TRP A 64 5.81 14.06 -15.77
C TRP A 64 6.74 13.04 -16.44
N GLN A 65 8.05 13.36 -16.49
CA GLN A 65 9.06 12.50 -17.11
C GLN A 65 9.19 11.14 -16.41
N SER A 66 8.93 11.08 -15.11
CA SER A 66 8.95 9.82 -14.37
C SER A 66 7.91 8.81 -14.86
N LEU A 67 6.77 9.26 -15.41
CA LEU A 67 5.71 8.36 -15.89
C LEU A 67 6.00 7.78 -17.28
N THR A 68 6.77 8.49 -18.07
CA THR A 68 7.00 8.18 -19.48
C THR A 68 8.45 7.84 -19.80
N ALA A 69 9.28 7.52 -18.81
CA ALA A 69 10.70 7.21 -18.92
C ALA A 69 11.10 6.52 -20.26
N THR A 70 12.37 6.42 -20.55
CA THR A 70 12.90 5.87 -21.82
C THR A 70 12.34 4.49 -22.20
N ASP A 71 11.82 3.73 -21.22
CA ASP A 71 11.25 2.41 -21.39
C ASP A 71 9.85 2.44 -22.06
N PHE A 72 9.17 3.60 -22.04
CA PHE A 72 7.84 3.80 -22.67
C PHE A 72 7.88 4.93 -23.69
N PRO A 73 8.55 4.71 -24.85
CA PRO A 73 8.69 5.73 -25.87
C PRO A 73 7.30 6.16 -26.39
N ASP A 74 7.15 7.46 -26.62
CA ASP A 74 5.89 8.09 -27.02
C ASP A 74 4.75 7.92 -26.01
N ALA A 75 5.04 7.53 -24.74
CA ALA A 75 4.06 7.23 -23.70
C ALA A 75 3.06 6.12 -24.10
N ILE A 76 3.52 5.13 -24.86
CA ILE A 76 2.76 3.92 -25.21
C ILE A 76 3.14 2.81 -24.22
N PHE A 77 2.13 2.21 -23.60
CA PHE A 77 2.27 1.16 -22.59
C PHE A 77 1.72 -0.17 -23.11
N PRO A 78 2.40 -1.31 -22.85
CA PRO A 78 1.94 -2.63 -23.29
C PRO A 78 0.79 -3.20 -22.47
N GLY A 79 0.25 -2.43 -21.53
CA GLY A 79 -0.85 -2.73 -20.62
C GLY A 79 -1.34 -1.43 -20.02
N LEU A 80 -2.17 -1.50 -18.99
CA LEU A 80 -2.54 -0.32 -18.21
C LEU A 80 -1.24 0.38 -17.76
N PRO A 81 -1.14 1.73 -17.89
CA PRO A 81 0.09 2.44 -17.50
C PRO A 81 0.57 2.03 -16.11
N TRP A 82 1.84 1.67 -16.00
CA TRP A 82 2.43 1.06 -14.81
C TRP A 82 2.13 1.82 -13.52
N PHE A 83 2.14 3.15 -13.55
CA PHE A 83 1.86 3.99 -12.38
C PHE A 83 0.38 3.96 -11.93
N LEU A 84 -0.50 3.30 -12.66
CA LEU A 84 -1.89 3.01 -12.29
C LEU A 84 -2.06 1.58 -11.76
N ASP A 85 -1.00 0.77 -11.75
CA ASP A 85 -1.13 -0.65 -11.44
C ASP A 85 -1.49 -0.90 -9.95
N ASP A 86 -1.01 -0.05 -9.04
CA ASP A 86 -1.42 -0.09 -7.62
C ASP A 86 -2.90 0.29 -7.38
N LEU A 87 -3.59 0.82 -8.40
CA LEU A 87 -5.02 1.09 -8.34
C LEU A 87 -5.87 -0.15 -8.64
N ARG A 88 -5.27 -1.24 -9.11
CA ARG A 88 -5.96 -2.52 -9.28
C ARG A 88 -6.50 -3.00 -7.95
N PRO A 89 -7.76 -3.45 -7.89
CA PRO A 89 -8.29 -4.03 -6.66
C PRO A 89 -7.49 -5.27 -6.26
N GLN A 90 -6.78 -5.19 -5.14
CA GLN A 90 -5.96 -6.27 -4.61
C GLN A 90 -6.01 -6.29 -3.07
N GLY A 91 -5.62 -7.40 -2.50
CA GLY A 91 -5.62 -7.57 -1.06
C GLY A 91 -7.01 -7.51 -0.43
N PHE A 92 -7.09 -7.33 0.88
CA PHE A 92 -8.36 -7.29 1.61
C PHE A 92 -9.29 -6.17 1.13
N LEU A 93 -8.77 -4.95 0.98
CA LEU A 93 -9.55 -3.79 0.51
C LEU A 93 -10.00 -3.97 -0.93
N GLY A 94 -9.16 -4.53 -1.81
CA GLY A 94 -9.52 -4.82 -3.20
C GLY A 94 -10.61 -5.87 -3.32
N ARG A 95 -10.58 -6.94 -2.52
CA ARG A 95 -11.68 -7.90 -2.48
C ARG A 95 -12.98 -7.28 -1.93
N SER A 96 -12.87 -6.39 -0.94
CA SER A 96 -14.02 -5.63 -0.44
C SER A 96 -14.61 -4.71 -1.52
N PHE A 97 -13.75 -4.04 -2.28
CA PHE A 97 -14.13 -3.24 -3.44
C PHE A 97 -14.81 -4.09 -4.53
N ALA A 98 -14.21 -5.23 -4.90
CA ALA A 98 -14.77 -6.14 -5.89
C ALA A 98 -16.17 -6.63 -5.48
N ARG A 99 -16.35 -7.09 -4.25
CA ARG A 99 -17.68 -7.51 -3.74
C ARG A 99 -18.74 -6.41 -3.88
N ARG A 100 -18.37 -5.15 -3.66
CA ARG A 100 -19.29 -4.01 -3.76
C ARG A 100 -19.66 -3.66 -5.20
N HIS A 101 -18.73 -3.84 -6.14
CA HIS A 101 -18.85 -3.30 -7.49
C HIS A 101 -18.91 -4.32 -8.61
N ALA A 102 -18.48 -5.58 -8.40
CA ALA A 102 -18.39 -6.61 -9.44
C ALA A 102 -19.70 -6.84 -10.18
N ALA A 103 -20.83 -6.92 -9.47
CA ALA A 103 -22.16 -7.12 -10.08
C ALA A 103 -22.54 -5.95 -11.00
N ARG A 104 -22.18 -4.70 -10.63
CA ARG A 104 -22.46 -3.50 -11.45
C ARG A 104 -21.53 -3.40 -12.66
N LEU A 105 -20.35 -4.00 -12.59
CA LEU A 105 -19.37 -4.10 -13.67
C LEU A 105 -19.60 -5.34 -14.56
N GLY A 106 -20.41 -6.29 -14.11
CA GLY A 106 -20.61 -7.56 -14.84
C GLY A 106 -19.37 -8.45 -14.85
N VAL A 107 -18.53 -8.40 -13.81
CA VAL A 107 -17.25 -9.12 -13.70
C VAL A 107 -17.26 -10.11 -12.53
N ASP A 108 -16.21 -10.95 -12.44
CA ASP A 108 -16.02 -11.90 -11.34
C ASP A 108 -15.94 -11.17 -9.98
N SER A 109 -16.44 -11.81 -8.94
CA SER A 109 -16.32 -11.33 -7.56
C SER A 109 -14.88 -11.38 -7.01
N ASP A 110 -14.02 -12.21 -7.60
CA ASP A 110 -12.58 -12.24 -7.32
C ASP A 110 -11.85 -11.27 -8.28
N PRO A 111 -11.26 -10.18 -7.77
CA PRO A 111 -10.58 -9.21 -8.60
C PRO A 111 -9.32 -9.75 -9.30
N THR A 112 -8.77 -10.89 -8.86
CA THR A 112 -7.63 -11.51 -9.53
C THR A 112 -7.97 -12.05 -10.91
N ASN A 113 -9.26 -12.30 -11.18
CA ASN A 113 -9.78 -12.72 -12.48
C ASN A 113 -10.16 -11.55 -13.41
N TRP A 114 -9.96 -10.31 -12.97
CA TRP A 114 -10.37 -9.16 -13.77
C TRP A 114 -9.39 -8.92 -14.93
N SER A 115 -9.95 -8.76 -16.11
CA SER A 115 -9.18 -8.29 -17.26
C SER A 115 -8.73 -6.84 -17.05
N GLU A 116 -7.70 -6.39 -17.77
CA GLU A 116 -7.28 -4.99 -17.75
C GLU A 116 -8.41 -4.01 -18.11
N ARG A 117 -9.30 -4.41 -19.02
CA ARG A 117 -10.49 -3.62 -19.37
C ARG A 117 -11.46 -3.49 -18.19
N ALA A 118 -11.68 -4.57 -17.46
CA ALA A 118 -12.52 -4.56 -16.25
C ALA A 118 -11.90 -3.68 -15.16
N VAL A 119 -10.58 -3.75 -14.98
CA VAL A 119 -9.86 -2.84 -14.08
C VAL A 119 -10.04 -1.39 -14.53
N ALA A 120 -9.77 -1.07 -15.79
CA ALA A 120 -9.92 0.30 -16.29
C ALA A 120 -11.36 0.82 -16.16
N GLU A 121 -12.37 -0.02 -16.44
CA GLU A 121 -13.77 0.34 -16.21
C GLU A 121 -14.05 0.63 -14.74
N SER A 122 -13.47 -0.15 -13.82
CA SER A 122 -13.60 0.10 -12.38
C SER A 122 -12.95 1.41 -11.94
N LEU A 123 -11.80 1.77 -12.53
CA LEU A 123 -11.14 3.05 -12.27
C LEU A 123 -11.99 4.23 -12.77
N LEU A 124 -12.64 4.08 -13.92
CA LEU A 124 -13.48 5.11 -14.51
C LEU A 124 -14.76 5.38 -13.72
N LYS A 125 -15.41 4.32 -13.21
CA LYS A 125 -16.71 4.41 -12.53
C LYS A 125 -16.60 4.55 -11.01
N PHE A 126 -15.56 3.98 -10.38
CA PHE A 126 -15.47 3.84 -8.94
C PHE A 126 -14.09 4.25 -8.39
N GLY A 127 -13.27 4.94 -9.18
CA GLY A 127 -11.90 5.32 -8.85
C GLY A 127 -11.75 6.51 -7.89
N GLY A 128 -12.85 7.01 -7.28
CA GLY A 128 -12.83 8.24 -6.49
C GLY A 128 -11.99 8.18 -5.21
N ASP A 129 -11.90 7.02 -4.53
CA ASP A 129 -11.09 6.87 -3.30
C ASP A 129 -10.12 5.69 -3.38
N LEU A 130 -9.37 5.61 -4.47
CA LEU A 130 -8.28 4.64 -4.63
C LEU A 130 -6.96 5.20 -4.06
N PRO A 131 -5.94 4.33 -3.83
CA PRO A 131 -4.63 4.77 -3.34
C PRO A 131 -3.97 5.82 -4.25
N GLY A 132 -3.14 6.69 -3.64
CA GLY A 132 -2.38 7.69 -4.39
C GLY A 132 -3.22 8.87 -4.88
N ALA A 133 -2.71 9.57 -5.88
CA ALA A 133 -3.23 10.86 -6.33
C ALA A 133 -3.81 10.84 -7.75
N PHE A 134 -3.63 9.76 -8.52
CA PHE A 134 -4.16 9.66 -9.88
C PHE A 134 -5.64 9.29 -9.88
N VAL A 135 -6.39 9.94 -10.76
CA VAL A 135 -7.81 9.67 -10.97
C VAL A 135 -8.10 9.65 -12.48
N VAL A 136 -8.74 8.59 -12.95
CA VAL A 136 -9.07 8.40 -14.37
C VAL A 136 -10.53 8.72 -14.61
N GLY A 137 -10.78 9.66 -15.52
CA GLY A 137 -12.14 10.04 -15.94
C GLY A 137 -12.83 11.07 -15.04
N ALA A 138 -13.78 11.79 -15.62
CA ALA A 138 -14.48 12.88 -14.94
C ALA A 138 -15.43 12.40 -13.85
N GLU A 139 -16.06 11.22 -14.00
CA GLU A 139 -16.98 10.66 -13.01
C GLU A 139 -16.24 10.32 -11.72
N SER A 140 -15.11 9.62 -11.81
CA SER A 140 -14.26 9.30 -10.65
C SER A 140 -13.64 10.56 -10.04
N LEU A 141 -13.29 11.57 -10.84
CA LEU A 141 -12.86 12.87 -10.32
C LEU A 141 -13.97 13.55 -9.53
N ALA A 142 -15.18 13.61 -10.06
CA ALA A 142 -16.31 14.19 -9.36
C ALA A 142 -16.56 13.48 -8.01
N ALA A 143 -16.46 12.17 -7.98
CA ALA A 143 -16.55 11.40 -6.73
C ALA A 143 -15.39 11.69 -5.77
N ALA A 144 -14.16 11.82 -6.29
CA ALA A 144 -12.96 12.12 -5.50
C ALA A 144 -12.98 13.51 -4.84
N LEU A 145 -13.70 14.45 -5.43
CA LEU A 145 -13.83 15.83 -4.95
C LEU A 145 -15.10 16.07 -4.12
N GLN A 146 -15.96 15.06 -3.93
CA GLN A 146 -17.09 15.20 -3.02
C GLN A 146 -16.59 15.56 -1.62
N PRO A 147 -17.35 16.38 -0.88
CA PRO A 147 -17.04 16.65 0.51
C PRO A 147 -16.79 15.32 1.24
N THR A 148 -15.74 15.30 2.03
CA THR A 148 -15.34 14.16 2.82
C THR A 148 -16.51 13.72 3.71
N GLU A 149 -16.76 12.42 3.80
CA GLU A 149 -17.69 11.83 4.77
C GLU A 149 -17.43 12.42 6.16
N GLU A 150 -18.48 12.49 6.98
CA GLU A 150 -18.37 13.04 8.34
C GLU A 150 -17.29 12.26 9.12
N SER A 151 -16.30 12.99 9.63
CA SER A 151 -15.20 12.38 10.37
C SER A 151 -15.69 11.78 11.69
N ILE A 152 -15.23 10.57 12.01
CA ILE A 152 -15.56 9.87 13.25
C ILE A 152 -14.91 10.61 14.43
N PRO A 153 -15.69 11.14 15.38
CA PRO A 153 -15.15 11.75 16.59
C PRO A 153 -14.31 10.75 17.41
N ALA A 154 -13.31 11.26 18.11
CA ALA A 154 -12.38 10.40 18.86
C ALA A 154 -13.08 9.54 19.93
N ASP A 155 -14.09 10.10 20.60
CA ASP A 155 -14.89 9.44 21.63
C ASP A 155 -15.86 8.40 21.07
N LEU A 156 -16.28 8.51 19.80
CA LEU A 156 -17.18 7.55 19.16
C LEU A 156 -16.45 6.38 18.49
N ARG A 157 -15.13 6.44 18.33
CA ARG A 157 -14.36 5.33 17.71
C ARG A 157 -14.59 3.97 18.37
N PRO A 158 -14.63 3.84 19.73
CA PRO A 158 -14.87 2.55 20.37
C PRO A 158 -16.25 1.94 20.08
N GLU A 159 -17.25 2.74 19.70
CA GLU A 159 -18.58 2.29 19.30
C GLU A 159 -18.65 2.00 17.81
N VAL A 160 -18.08 2.87 16.98
CA VAL A 160 -18.18 2.80 15.52
C VAL A 160 -17.29 1.69 14.93
N TYR A 161 -16.07 1.49 15.42
CA TYR A 161 -15.11 0.55 14.84
C TYR A 161 -15.56 -0.92 14.89
N PRO A 162 -16.16 -1.44 15.99
CA PRO A 162 -16.70 -2.81 15.99
C PRO A 162 -17.77 -3.02 14.92
N ARG A 163 -18.61 -2.01 14.66
CA ARG A 163 -19.61 -2.06 13.58
C ARG A 163 -18.96 -2.11 12.22
N LEU A 164 -18.01 -1.19 11.93
CA LEU A 164 -17.27 -1.17 10.66
C LEU A 164 -16.47 -2.45 10.42
N ALA A 165 -15.89 -3.04 11.46
CA ALA A 165 -15.23 -4.34 11.37
C ALA A 165 -16.20 -5.44 10.98
N THR A 166 -17.40 -5.45 11.57
CA THR A 166 -18.45 -6.40 11.22
C THR A 166 -18.90 -6.24 9.77
N GLU A 167 -19.11 -5.03 9.32
CA GLU A 167 -19.44 -4.70 7.92
C GLU A 167 -18.35 -5.14 6.95
N ALA A 168 -17.06 -4.88 7.29
CA ALA A 168 -15.93 -5.31 6.49
C ALA A 168 -15.83 -6.84 6.37
N LEU A 169 -16.25 -7.58 7.39
CA LEU A 169 -16.26 -9.03 7.43
C LEU A 169 -17.53 -9.64 6.80
N ALA A 170 -18.66 -8.94 6.81
CA ALA A 170 -19.97 -9.46 6.36
C ALA A 170 -20.01 -9.87 4.87
N GLY A 171 -19.06 -9.39 4.07
CA GLY A 171 -18.85 -9.84 2.70
C GLY A 171 -18.30 -11.26 2.54
N GLY A 172 -18.20 -12.04 3.64
CA GLY A 172 -17.63 -13.37 3.65
C GLY A 172 -16.12 -13.35 3.49
N LEU A 173 -15.38 -13.48 4.59
CA LEU A 173 -14.05 -14.06 4.47
C LEU A 173 -14.27 -15.50 4.00
N PRO A 174 -13.66 -15.96 2.89
CA PRO A 174 -13.46 -17.38 2.73
C PRO A 174 -12.80 -17.88 4.02
N ARG A 175 -13.21 -19.02 4.56
CA ARG A 175 -12.57 -19.68 5.72
C ARG A 175 -11.07 -19.93 5.52
N SER A 176 -10.57 -19.65 4.34
CA SER A 176 -9.17 -19.54 3.98
C SER A 176 -8.99 -18.24 3.18
N SER A 177 -8.70 -17.12 3.84
CA SER A 177 -7.88 -16.14 3.16
C SER A 177 -6.54 -16.82 2.90
N ALA A 178 -6.41 -17.40 1.71
CA ALA A 178 -5.16 -17.97 1.25
C ALA A 178 -4.13 -16.83 1.26
N GLY A 179 -3.38 -16.71 2.37
CA GLY A 179 -2.38 -15.67 2.50
C GLY A 179 -2.36 -14.94 3.85
N GLY A 180 -3.30 -15.18 4.78
CA GLY A 180 -3.21 -14.57 6.12
C GLY A 180 -3.28 -13.04 6.12
N GLU A 181 -3.98 -12.44 5.17
CA GLU A 181 -4.14 -11.00 5.09
C GLU A 181 -4.90 -10.44 6.30
N GLN A 182 -4.33 -9.39 6.88
CA GLN A 182 -4.91 -8.65 7.99
C GLN A 182 -6.22 -7.96 7.56
N PRO A 183 -7.37 -8.23 8.22
CA PRO A 183 -8.61 -7.52 7.94
C PRO A 183 -8.49 -6.05 8.31
N LYS A 184 -9.06 -5.17 7.46
CA LYS A 184 -8.94 -3.72 7.59
C LYS A 184 -10.11 -3.00 6.91
N PHE A 185 -10.34 -1.76 7.31
CA PHE A 185 -11.24 -0.83 6.62
C PHE A 185 -10.59 0.57 6.55
N THR A 186 -11.13 1.44 5.72
CA THR A 186 -10.74 2.86 5.68
C THR A 186 -11.74 3.68 6.47
N ALA A 187 -11.25 4.74 7.11
CA ALA A 187 -12.09 5.70 7.84
C ALA A 187 -11.47 7.09 7.78
N ILE A 188 -12.28 8.09 8.13
CA ILE A 188 -11.83 9.44 8.38
C ILE A 188 -12.10 9.72 9.86
N VAL A 189 -11.07 10.12 10.60
CA VAL A 189 -11.15 10.37 12.03
C VAL A 189 -10.93 11.84 12.33
N ALA A 190 -11.67 12.36 13.29
CA ALA A 190 -11.45 13.71 13.80
C ALA A 190 -10.22 13.71 14.71
N LYS A 191 -9.20 14.49 14.35
CA LYS A 191 -8.03 14.78 15.18
C LYS A 191 -8.05 16.26 15.60
N SER A 192 -7.23 16.63 16.57
CA SER A 192 -7.18 18.01 17.11
C SER A 192 -6.85 19.08 16.07
N ASP A 193 -6.18 18.69 14.99
CA ASP A 193 -5.69 19.55 13.91
C ASP A 193 -6.39 19.30 12.56
N GLY A 194 -7.53 18.60 12.57
CA GLY A 194 -8.40 18.38 11.42
C GLY A 194 -8.67 16.89 11.13
N PRO A 195 -9.46 16.60 10.10
CA PRO A 195 -9.78 15.23 9.70
C PRO A 195 -8.52 14.50 9.17
N GLU A 196 -8.36 13.25 9.55
CA GLU A 196 -7.27 12.40 9.11
C GLU A 196 -7.81 11.11 8.48
N SER A 197 -7.38 10.82 7.25
CA SER A 197 -7.70 9.55 6.59
C SER A 197 -6.81 8.44 7.14
N VAL A 198 -7.41 7.35 7.59
CA VAL A 198 -6.72 6.21 8.19
C VAL A 198 -7.11 4.88 7.53
N ILE A 199 -6.18 3.94 7.54
CA ILE A 199 -6.47 2.52 7.39
C ILE A 199 -6.54 1.94 8.80
N VAL A 200 -7.65 1.29 9.13
CA VAL A 200 -7.84 0.66 10.45
C VAL A 200 -7.75 -0.85 10.28
N LYS A 201 -6.65 -1.42 10.76
CA LYS A 201 -6.45 -2.87 10.88
C LYS A 201 -7.09 -3.36 12.16
N PHE A 202 -7.60 -4.59 12.19
CA PHE A 202 -8.21 -5.10 13.41
C PHE A 202 -7.95 -6.60 13.63
N SER A 203 -7.96 -7.01 14.89
CA SER A 203 -7.78 -8.40 15.28
C SER A 203 -9.08 -9.20 15.17
N PRO A 204 -9.02 -10.54 15.06
CA PRO A 204 -10.13 -11.39 15.51
C PRO A 204 -10.50 -11.12 16.98
N PRO A 205 -11.58 -11.72 17.50
CA PRO A 205 -11.97 -11.57 18.91
C PRO A 205 -10.85 -11.93 19.88
N LEU A 206 -10.58 -11.04 20.86
CA LEU A 206 -9.47 -11.17 21.82
C LEU A 206 -9.60 -12.38 22.76
N GLU A 207 -10.80 -12.95 22.93
CA GLU A 207 -10.99 -14.19 23.68
C GLU A 207 -10.38 -15.42 22.99
N THR A 208 -10.11 -15.35 21.69
CA THR A 208 -9.46 -16.44 20.95
C THR A 208 -7.94 -16.34 20.98
N PRO A 209 -7.19 -17.45 20.95
CA PRO A 209 -5.73 -17.41 20.85
C PRO A 209 -5.24 -16.67 19.60
N GLU A 210 -5.93 -16.83 18.47
CA GLU A 210 -5.66 -16.14 17.23
C GLU A 210 -5.83 -14.62 17.39
N GLY A 211 -6.96 -14.20 17.98
CA GLY A 211 -7.24 -12.78 18.20
C GLY A 211 -6.23 -12.12 19.11
N ARG A 212 -5.81 -12.79 20.18
CA ARG A 212 -4.74 -12.31 21.07
C ARG A 212 -3.42 -12.14 20.31
N ARG A 213 -3.01 -13.12 19.51
CA ARG A 213 -1.76 -13.06 18.75
C ARG A 213 -1.81 -11.93 17.70
N TRP A 214 -2.93 -11.74 17.01
CA TRP A 214 -3.07 -10.60 16.09
C TRP A 214 -3.06 -9.27 16.82
N ALA A 215 -3.64 -9.19 18.03
CA ALA A 215 -3.55 -7.99 18.85
C ALA A 215 -2.11 -7.68 19.26
N ASP A 216 -1.32 -8.72 19.62
CA ASP A 216 0.11 -8.58 19.90
C ASP A 216 0.88 -8.03 18.69
N LEU A 217 0.60 -8.56 17.49
CA LEU A 217 1.23 -8.12 16.26
C LEU A 217 0.87 -6.68 15.89
N LEU A 218 -0.38 -6.27 16.08
CA LEU A 218 -0.80 -4.86 15.85
C LEU A 218 -0.11 -3.91 16.85
N ALA A 219 0.05 -4.31 18.10
CA ALA A 219 0.83 -3.54 19.07
C ALA A 219 2.31 -3.47 18.68
N ALA A 220 2.88 -4.57 18.20
CA ALA A 220 4.26 -4.64 17.72
C ALA A 220 4.48 -3.74 16.48
N GLU A 221 3.51 -3.66 15.56
CA GLU A 221 3.56 -2.74 14.42
C GLU A 221 3.65 -1.28 14.86
N ALA A 222 2.81 -0.87 15.81
CA ALA A 222 2.86 0.49 16.36
C ALA A 222 4.17 0.78 17.09
N ILE A 223 4.69 -0.18 17.87
CA ILE A 223 5.99 -0.06 18.53
C ILE A 223 7.13 0.09 17.49
N ALA A 224 7.12 -0.73 16.43
CA ALA A 224 8.12 -0.62 15.35
C ALA A 224 8.09 0.75 14.67
N ALA A 225 6.90 1.26 14.36
CA ALA A 225 6.73 2.59 13.77
C ALA A 225 7.31 3.68 14.68
N GLU A 226 7.06 3.63 15.99
CA GLU A 226 7.56 4.60 16.95
C GLU A 226 9.09 4.53 17.12
N ILE A 227 9.67 3.33 17.23
CA ILE A 227 11.13 3.14 17.31
C ILE A 227 11.82 3.70 16.07
N LEU A 228 11.31 3.39 14.88
CA LEU A 228 11.87 3.88 13.64
C LEU A 228 11.69 5.38 13.49
N ARG A 229 10.55 5.93 13.88
CA ARG A 229 10.31 7.37 13.88
C ARG A 229 11.31 8.12 14.78
N THR A 230 11.54 7.60 15.99
CA THR A 230 12.52 8.14 16.93
C THR A 230 13.95 8.08 16.38
N ALA A 231 14.24 7.08 15.56
CA ALA A 231 15.52 6.94 14.87
C ALA A 231 15.62 7.78 13.57
N GLY A 232 14.62 8.61 13.24
CA GLY A 232 14.64 9.53 12.11
C GLY A 232 14.15 8.92 10.78
N PHE A 233 13.52 7.74 10.80
CA PHE A 233 12.83 7.20 9.63
C PHE A 233 11.43 7.79 9.50
N ALA A 234 11.00 8.04 8.26
CA ALA A 234 9.61 8.40 7.99
C ALA A 234 8.73 7.15 8.17
N THR A 235 7.77 7.22 9.07
CA THR A 235 6.77 6.17 9.31
C THR A 235 5.37 6.78 9.28
N ALA A 236 4.37 6.00 8.87
CA ALA A 236 2.99 6.40 9.02
C ALA A 236 2.63 6.49 10.52
N PRO A 237 2.04 7.59 11.01
CA PRO A 237 1.54 7.69 12.38
C PRO A 237 0.54 6.58 12.69
N THR A 238 0.65 6.00 13.89
CA THR A 238 -0.20 4.89 14.34
C THR A 238 -0.81 5.18 15.71
N GLU A 239 -2.03 4.71 15.93
CA GLU A 239 -2.72 4.71 17.22
C GLU A 239 -3.55 3.44 17.34
N TRP A 240 -3.59 2.79 18.51
CA TRP A 240 -4.46 1.63 18.70
C TRP A 240 -5.56 1.88 19.73
N ILE A 241 -6.67 1.14 19.56
CA ILE A 241 -7.85 1.20 20.41
C ILE A 241 -8.34 -0.23 20.64
N ASP A 242 -8.63 -0.58 21.89
CA ASP A 242 -9.31 -1.83 22.24
C ASP A 242 -10.81 -1.55 22.43
N ALA A 243 -11.66 -2.16 21.61
CA ALA A 243 -13.10 -1.96 21.64
C ALA A 243 -13.85 -3.18 21.11
N GLY A 244 -15.07 -3.45 21.61
CA GLY A 244 -15.92 -4.53 21.13
C GLY A 244 -15.23 -5.90 21.12
N GLY A 245 -14.34 -6.17 22.09
CA GLY A 245 -13.59 -7.40 22.18
C GLY A 245 -12.52 -7.59 21.10
N ARG A 246 -12.08 -6.52 20.43
CA ARG A 246 -11.04 -6.53 19.39
C ARG A 246 -10.02 -5.42 19.63
N ARG A 247 -8.83 -5.57 19.08
CA ARG A 247 -7.86 -4.49 18.92
C ARG A 247 -7.94 -3.90 17.52
N PHE A 248 -7.95 -2.59 17.45
CA PHE A 248 -7.88 -1.80 16.23
C PHE A 248 -6.57 -1.03 16.20
N LEU A 249 -5.89 -1.00 15.06
CA LEU A 249 -4.72 -0.16 14.80
C LEU A 249 -5.05 0.81 13.68
N GLU A 250 -5.13 2.08 14.02
CA GLU A 250 -5.18 3.17 13.04
C GLU A 250 -3.78 3.39 12.47
N VAL A 251 -3.66 3.45 11.16
CA VAL A 251 -2.46 3.83 10.43
C VAL A 251 -2.83 5.00 9.53
N ALA A 252 -2.24 6.15 9.76
CA ALA A 252 -2.52 7.34 8.95
C ALA A 252 -2.12 7.09 7.49
N ARG A 253 -2.99 7.47 6.55
CA ARG A 253 -2.69 7.35 5.11
C ARG A 253 -1.73 8.45 4.71
N PHE A 254 -0.50 8.09 4.36
CA PHE A 254 0.50 9.04 3.88
C PHE A 254 0.17 9.63 2.49
N ASP A 255 -0.72 8.97 1.76
CA ASP A 255 -1.20 9.41 0.45
C ASP A 255 -2.38 10.38 0.53
N ARG A 256 -2.80 10.77 1.72
CA ARG A 256 -3.87 11.74 1.98
C ARG A 256 -3.37 12.89 2.85
N THR A 257 -3.77 14.10 2.52
CA THR A 257 -3.60 15.25 3.39
C THR A 257 -4.91 15.63 4.06
N ARG A 258 -4.84 16.34 5.16
CA ARG A 258 -6.03 16.76 5.94
C ARG A 258 -6.96 17.71 5.19
N ASN A 259 -6.45 18.37 4.16
CA ASN A 259 -7.23 19.30 3.33
C ASN A 259 -7.83 18.63 2.08
N GLY A 260 -7.98 17.31 2.09
CA GLY A 260 -8.49 16.55 0.94
C GLY A 260 -7.48 16.39 -0.20
N GLY A 261 -6.24 16.81 0.01
CA GLY A 261 -5.17 16.62 -0.97
C GLY A 261 -4.61 15.20 -0.98
N ARG A 262 -3.83 14.90 -2.02
CA ARG A 262 -3.27 13.57 -2.25
C ARG A 262 -1.80 13.62 -2.62
N THR A 263 -1.09 12.56 -2.27
CA THR A 263 0.32 12.38 -2.63
C THR A 263 0.44 11.21 -3.60
N PRO A 264 1.00 11.41 -4.80
CA PRO A 264 1.21 10.32 -5.75
C PRO A 264 2.33 9.41 -5.27
N PHE A 265 2.09 8.11 -5.36
CA PHE A 265 3.08 7.10 -5.03
C PHE A 265 2.85 5.84 -5.87
N VAL A 266 3.84 4.98 -5.90
CA VAL A 266 3.75 3.60 -6.39
C VAL A 266 4.46 2.67 -5.42
N SER A 267 3.98 1.42 -5.31
CA SER A 267 4.71 0.38 -4.59
C SER A 267 6.03 0.08 -5.28
N LEU A 268 6.99 -0.42 -4.51
CA LEU A 268 8.23 -0.94 -5.07
C LEU A 268 7.94 -2.10 -6.04
N LEU A 269 6.86 -2.88 -5.77
CA LEU A 269 6.39 -3.95 -6.65
C LEU A 269 6.02 -3.44 -8.04
N THR A 270 5.19 -2.41 -8.09
CA THR A 270 4.74 -1.78 -9.34
C THR A 270 5.90 -1.16 -10.12
N HIS A 271 6.80 -0.46 -9.42
CA HIS A 271 7.99 0.13 -10.04
C HIS A 271 8.93 -0.95 -10.59
N ASP A 272 9.23 -1.98 -9.79
CA ASP A 272 10.13 -3.06 -10.22
C ASP A 272 9.56 -3.85 -11.40
N ALA A 273 8.25 -4.14 -11.39
CA ALA A 273 7.59 -4.82 -12.49
C ALA A 273 7.68 -4.05 -13.81
N ALA A 274 7.65 -2.71 -13.74
CA ALA A 274 7.74 -1.84 -14.92
C ALA A 274 9.16 -1.76 -15.51
N PHE A 275 10.21 -1.77 -14.66
CA PHE A 275 11.57 -1.39 -15.07
C PHE A 275 12.64 -2.47 -14.89
N PHE A 276 12.40 -3.48 -14.03
CA PHE A 276 13.45 -4.46 -13.68
C PHE A 276 12.99 -5.91 -13.75
N GLY A 277 11.79 -6.22 -13.25
CA GLY A 277 11.24 -7.58 -13.24
C GLY A 277 11.86 -8.53 -12.22
N GLU A 278 12.46 -8.00 -11.13
CA GLU A 278 13.20 -8.77 -10.13
C GLU A 278 12.53 -8.79 -8.74
N MET A 279 11.21 -8.87 -8.71
CA MET A 279 10.33 -8.69 -7.54
C MET A 279 10.60 -9.61 -6.34
N ASN A 280 11.38 -10.67 -6.50
CA ASN A 280 11.66 -11.68 -5.47
C ASN A 280 13.01 -11.51 -4.78
N THR A 281 13.70 -10.40 -5.01
CA THR A 281 14.98 -10.12 -4.36
C THR A 281 14.79 -9.30 -3.06
N PRO A 282 15.79 -9.29 -2.16
CA PRO A 282 15.76 -8.44 -0.97
C PRO A 282 15.59 -6.95 -1.29
N TRP A 283 14.97 -6.18 -0.39
CA TRP A 283 14.90 -4.72 -0.53
C TRP A 283 16.27 -4.06 -0.64
N SER A 284 17.32 -4.67 -0.05
CA SER A 284 18.70 -4.21 -0.20
C SER A 284 19.18 -4.23 -1.65
N ASP A 285 18.81 -5.24 -2.41
CA ASP A 285 19.21 -5.40 -3.80
C ASP A 285 18.40 -4.44 -4.68
N ALA A 286 17.11 -4.28 -4.38
CA ALA A 286 16.27 -3.26 -5.01
C ALA A 286 16.83 -1.84 -4.77
N ALA A 287 17.25 -1.52 -3.55
CA ALA A 287 17.85 -0.23 -3.21
C ALA A 287 19.08 0.08 -4.06
N GLU A 288 19.96 -0.90 -4.25
CA GLU A 288 21.16 -0.75 -5.08
C GLU A 288 20.80 -0.56 -6.56
N ARG A 289 19.82 -1.32 -7.08
CA ARG A 289 19.34 -1.13 -8.46
C ARG A 289 18.74 0.25 -8.67
N LEU A 290 17.85 0.68 -7.77
CA LEU A 290 17.22 2.00 -7.85
C LEU A 290 18.28 3.13 -7.80
N ARG A 291 19.28 3.02 -6.92
CA ARG A 291 20.38 3.98 -6.81
C ARG A 291 21.23 4.02 -8.09
N SER A 292 21.69 2.87 -8.57
CA SER A 292 22.55 2.77 -9.73
C SER A 292 21.89 3.25 -11.03
N LYS A 293 20.56 3.18 -11.12
CA LYS A 293 19.76 3.66 -12.24
C LYS A 293 19.25 5.10 -12.06
N GLY A 294 19.58 5.76 -10.96
CA GLY A 294 19.15 7.13 -10.68
C GLY A 294 17.67 7.30 -10.31
N TRP A 295 16.99 6.21 -9.97
CA TRP A 295 15.59 6.27 -9.51
C TRP A 295 15.45 6.71 -8.07
N LEU A 296 16.44 6.44 -7.20
CA LEU A 296 16.41 6.75 -5.78
C LEU A 296 17.71 7.42 -5.35
N GLU A 297 17.62 8.46 -4.50
CA GLU A 297 18.80 9.08 -3.94
C GLU A 297 19.56 8.14 -2.99
N ALA A 298 20.88 8.34 -2.85
CA ALA A 298 21.72 7.49 -2.00
C ALA A 298 21.20 7.36 -0.57
N MET A 299 20.78 8.47 0.03
CA MET A 299 20.24 8.47 1.40
C MET A 299 18.98 7.63 1.55
N ASP A 300 18.06 7.68 0.60
CA ASP A 300 16.82 6.89 0.65
C ASP A 300 17.09 5.42 0.28
N ALA A 301 18.08 5.14 -0.57
CA ALA A 301 18.55 3.77 -0.82
C ALA A 301 19.16 3.16 0.46
N ASP A 302 20.00 3.90 1.18
CA ASP A 302 20.58 3.46 2.46
C ASP A 302 19.49 3.22 3.52
N ARG A 303 18.46 4.08 3.55
CA ARG A 303 17.27 3.88 4.42
C ARG A 303 16.53 2.60 4.09
N LEU A 304 16.31 2.30 2.80
CA LEU A 304 15.62 1.08 2.38
C LEU A 304 16.41 -0.17 2.78
N VAL A 305 17.75 -0.15 2.67
CA VAL A 305 18.64 -1.21 3.18
C VAL A 305 18.52 -1.37 4.69
N ALA A 306 18.52 -0.26 5.43
CA ALA A 306 18.41 -0.28 6.90
C ALA A 306 17.04 -0.86 7.35
N LEU A 307 15.94 -0.46 6.69
CA LEU A 307 14.61 -1.00 6.94
C LEU A 307 14.53 -2.49 6.66
N TRP A 308 15.15 -2.97 5.58
CA TRP A 308 15.25 -4.40 5.30
C TRP A 308 15.98 -5.16 6.42
N ARG A 309 17.13 -4.66 6.87
CA ARG A 309 17.90 -5.28 7.95
C ARG A 309 17.14 -5.27 9.28
N PHE A 310 16.51 -4.14 9.62
CA PHE A 310 15.67 -4.03 10.81
C PHE A 310 14.53 -5.04 10.78
N GLY A 311 13.76 -5.10 9.68
CA GLY A 311 12.65 -6.04 9.53
C GLY A 311 13.08 -7.50 9.73
N ARG A 312 14.23 -7.89 9.18
CA ARG A 312 14.79 -9.23 9.41
C ARG A 312 15.13 -9.50 10.89
N LEU A 313 15.61 -8.50 11.61
CA LEU A 313 15.98 -8.61 13.03
C LEU A 313 14.77 -8.66 13.95
N ILE A 314 13.65 -8.10 13.53
CA ILE A 314 12.37 -8.21 14.25
C ILE A 314 11.50 -9.39 13.77
N ALA A 315 12.08 -10.34 13.03
CA ALA A 315 11.39 -11.52 12.50
C ALA A 315 10.21 -11.19 11.56
N ASN A 316 10.30 -10.08 10.78
CA ASN A 316 9.35 -9.81 9.72
C ASN A 316 9.67 -10.71 8.52
N THR A 317 8.77 -11.63 8.20
CA THR A 317 8.86 -12.57 7.07
C THR A 317 8.01 -12.15 5.87
N ASP A 318 7.34 -11.00 5.94
CA ASP A 318 6.41 -10.51 4.93
C ASP A 318 6.93 -9.25 4.22
N MET A 319 8.23 -9.19 3.99
CA MET A 319 8.90 -8.04 3.38
C MET A 319 8.93 -8.15 1.84
N HIS A 320 7.76 -8.31 1.24
CA HIS A 320 7.63 -8.25 -0.21
C HIS A 320 7.62 -6.79 -0.72
N TYR A 321 7.79 -6.59 -2.02
CA TYR A 321 7.90 -5.25 -2.63
C TYR A 321 6.61 -4.41 -2.54
N GLY A 322 5.46 -5.02 -2.26
CA GLY A 322 4.22 -4.28 -1.97
C GLY A 322 4.22 -3.54 -0.62
N ASN A 323 5.14 -3.89 0.30
CA ASN A 323 5.26 -3.27 1.63
C ASN A 323 6.32 -2.15 1.69
N ALA A 324 6.82 -1.71 0.53
CA ALA A 324 7.61 -0.49 0.39
C ALA A 324 7.08 0.32 -0.80
N ALA A 325 7.16 1.64 -0.74
CA ALA A 325 6.65 2.51 -1.78
C ALA A 325 7.58 3.69 -2.07
N LEU A 326 7.45 4.25 -3.27
CA LEU A 326 8.18 5.40 -3.76
C LEU A 326 7.20 6.55 -4.00
N LEU A 327 7.46 7.71 -3.45
CA LEU A 327 6.71 8.93 -3.74
C LEU A 327 7.06 9.40 -5.16
N LEU A 328 6.03 9.50 -6.00
CA LEU A 328 6.20 9.97 -7.37
C LEU A 328 6.33 11.49 -7.42
N ASN A 329 7.20 11.96 -8.29
CA ASN A 329 7.37 13.35 -8.65
C ASN A 329 7.59 13.49 -10.16
N ASP A 330 7.76 14.70 -10.65
CA ASP A 330 7.86 14.98 -12.09
C ASP A 330 9.02 14.23 -12.77
N ARG A 331 10.09 13.93 -12.05
CA ARG A 331 11.30 13.26 -12.57
C ARG A 331 12.08 12.57 -11.46
N PRO A 332 12.83 11.51 -11.76
CA PRO A 332 13.80 10.94 -10.82
C PRO A 332 14.87 11.97 -10.40
N PRO A 333 15.50 11.76 -9.21
CA PRO A 333 15.25 10.67 -8.29
C PRO A 333 13.95 10.83 -7.50
N LEU A 334 13.30 9.69 -7.22
CA LEU A 334 12.12 9.60 -6.38
C LEU A 334 12.53 9.57 -4.90
N ARG A 335 11.57 9.66 -4.00
CA ARG A 335 11.79 9.56 -2.56
C ARG A 335 11.13 8.30 -2.01
N LEU A 336 11.71 7.74 -0.95
CA LEU A 336 11.09 6.66 -0.20
C LEU A 336 9.83 7.18 0.52
N ALA A 337 8.73 6.46 0.39
CA ALA A 337 7.50 6.75 1.12
C ALA A 337 7.65 6.42 2.62
N PRO A 338 6.80 7.01 3.50
CA PRO A 338 6.73 6.58 4.89
C PRO A 338 6.50 5.07 5.01
N LEU A 339 7.22 4.42 5.92
CA LEU A 339 7.11 2.98 6.15
C LEU A 339 5.76 2.61 6.77
N TYR A 340 5.26 1.44 6.39
CA TYR A 340 4.06 0.78 6.90
C TYR A 340 4.28 -0.74 6.96
N ASP A 341 3.40 -1.48 7.63
CA ASP A 341 3.39 -2.96 7.69
C ASP A 341 4.71 -3.58 8.21
N MET A 342 5.36 -2.91 9.18
CA MET A 342 6.60 -3.40 9.80
C MET A 342 6.30 -4.08 11.13
N LEU A 343 6.17 -5.42 11.13
CA LEU A 343 5.82 -6.22 12.29
C LEU A 343 6.40 -7.64 12.21
N PRO A 344 6.52 -8.40 13.34
CA PRO A 344 7.16 -9.71 13.36
C PRO A 344 6.28 -10.83 12.79
N MET A 345 6.09 -10.83 11.47
CA MET A 345 5.18 -11.71 10.74
C MET A 345 5.51 -13.21 10.83
N ALA A 346 6.71 -13.59 11.26
CA ALA A 346 7.04 -14.98 11.56
C ALA A 346 6.12 -15.59 12.65
N TYR A 347 5.50 -14.74 13.46
CA TYR A 347 4.63 -15.14 14.57
C TYR A 347 3.13 -14.96 14.29
N ARG A 348 2.75 -14.63 13.05
CA ARG A 348 1.32 -14.56 12.67
C ARG A 348 0.64 -15.92 12.82
N PRO A 349 -0.63 -15.97 13.20
CA PRO A 349 -1.39 -17.22 13.17
C PRO A 349 -1.36 -17.84 11.77
N GLY A 350 -1.08 -19.14 11.71
CA GLY A 350 -1.06 -19.91 10.48
C GLY A 350 -2.46 -20.33 10.01
N LEU A 351 -2.49 -21.07 8.91
CA LEU A 351 -3.71 -21.77 8.48
C LEU A 351 -4.17 -22.69 9.61
N GLU A 352 -5.49 -22.87 9.75
CA GLU A 352 -6.09 -23.66 10.84
C GLU A 352 -5.87 -23.06 12.27
N ASN A 353 -5.58 -21.75 12.35
CA ASN A 353 -5.40 -21.01 13.60
C ASN A 353 -4.24 -21.55 14.47
N THR A 354 -3.26 -22.20 13.87
CA THR A 354 -2.04 -22.61 14.59
C THR A 354 -1.27 -21.36 15.02
N ILE A 355 -0.92 -21.28 16.30
CA ILE A 355 -0.14 -20.16 16.84
C ILE A 355 1.34 -20.57 16.83
N PRO A 356 2.19 -19.90 16.03
CA PRO A 356 3.62 -20.20 15.99
C PRO A 356 4.27 -20.00 17.35
N ALA A 357 5.08 -20.97 17.73
CA ALA A 357 5.97 -20.88 18.89
C ALA A 357 7.22 -20.06 18.54
N LEU A 358 8.11 -19.90 19.53
CA LEU A 358 9.42 -19.30 19.33
C LEU A 358 10.20 -20.03 18.21
N SER A 359 10.74 -19.28 17.27
CA SER A 359 11.52 -19.80 16.15
C SER A 359 13.02 -19.72 16.44
N GLU A 360 13.67 -20.87 16.58
CA GLU A 360 15.13 -20.95 16.75
C GLU A 360 15.88 -20.38 15.55
N GLU A 361 15.35 -20.56 14.34
CA GLU A 361 15.91 -19.97 13.11
C GLU A 361 15.94 -18.44 13.19
N MET A 362 14.84 -17.82 13.64
CA MET A 362 14.78 -16.36 13.77
C MET A 362 15.75 -15.87 14.85
N LEU A 363 15.90 -16.61 15.95
CA LEU A 363 16.88 -16.28 17.00
C LEU A 363 18.33 -16.39 16.49
N ALA A 364 18.67 -17.46 15.78
CA ALA A 364 19.99 -17.64 15.19
C ALA A 364 20.32 -16.54 14.18
N ARG A 365 19.34 -16.13 13.36
CA ARG A 365 19.48 -15.03 12.42
C ARG A 365 19.74 -13.70 13.13
N ALA A 366 19.02 -13.41 14.20
CA ALA A 366 19.22 -12.23 15.03
C ALA A 366 20.60 -12.22 15.70
N GLN A 367 21.07 -13.39 16.18
CA GLN A 367 22.35 -13.54 16.84
C GLN A 367 23.54 -13.31 15.88
N SER A 368 23.47 -13.84 14.64
CA SER A 368 24.55 -13.79 13.66
C SER A 368 24.65 -12.44 12.94
N ALA A 369 23.70 -11.54 13.08
CA ALA A 369 23.66 -10.28 12.35
C ALA A 369 24.57 -9.22 12.95
N ALA A 370 25.69 -8.95 12.33
CA ALA A 370 26.51 -7.73 12.56
C ALA A 370 25.93 -6.58 11.73
N SER A 371 25.02 -5.79 12.31
CA SER A 371 24.29 -4.73 11.59
C SER A 371 24.09 -3.51 12.49
N PRO A 372 24.19 -2.29 11.95
CA PRO A 372 23.88 -1.06 12.69
C PRO A 372 22.47 -1.05 13.27
N GLU A 373 21.51 -1.72 12.61
CA GLU A 373 20.11 -1.79 13.01
C GLU A 373 19.86 -2.75 14.19
N ARG A 374 20.89 -3.47 14.66
CA ARG A 374 20.80 -4.37 15.82
C ARG A 374 20.31 -3.64 17.07
N ASN A 375 20.80 -2.43 17.33
CA ASN A 375 20.37 -1.63 18.48
C ASN A 375 18.89 -1.21 18.35
N LEU A 376 18.44 -0.88 17.14
CA LEU A 376 17.03 -0.56 16.90
C LEU A 376 16.14 -1.79 17.14
N ALA A 377 16.56 -2.96 16.68
CA ALA A 377 15.83 -4.21 16.92
C ALA A 377 15.83 -4.60 18.39
N LEU A 378 16.94 -4.34 19.11
CA LEU A 378 17.00 -4.54 20.55
C LEU A 378 16.00 -3.63 21.27
N SER A 379 15.99 -2.33 20.95
CA SER A 379 15.01 -1.38 21.50
C SER A 379 13.57 -1.77 21.19
N PHE A 380 13.31 -2.28 19.98
CA PHE A 380 12.00 -2.80 19.61
C PHE A 380 11.56 -3.97 20.50
N TRP A 381 12.39 -5.01 20.63
CA TRP A 381 12.04 -6.18 21.45
C TRP A 381 11.91 -5.84 22.93
N GLN A 382 12.74 -4.92 23.46
CA GLN A 382 12.59 -4.39 24.81
C GLN A 382 11.24 -3.69 25.00
N ALA A 383 10.87 -2.80 24.08
CA ALA A 383 9.59 -2.10 24.15
C ALA A 383 8.39 -3.07 24.05
N VAL A 384 8.50 -4.16 23.27
CA VAL A 384 7.50 -5.23 23.23
C VAL A 384 7.44 -5.97 24.55
N THR A 385 8.58 -6.32 25.17
CA THR A 385 8.67 -6.98 26.48
C THR A 385 8.03 -6.14 27.59
N GLU A 386 8.28 -4.83 27.59
CA GLU A 386 7.78 -3.89 28.60
C GLU A 386 6.31 -3.49 28.38
N SER A 387 5.75 -3.76 27.21
CA SER A 387 4.40 -3.34 26.87
C SER A 387 3.33 -4.12 27.63
N ARG A 388 2.51 -3.41 28.40
CA ARG A 388 1.33 -3.97 29.08
C ARG A 388 0.21 -4.41 28.11
N HIS A 389 0.31 -4.04 26.85
CA HIS A 389 -0.67 -4.32 25.80
C HIS A 389 -0.35 -5.59 25.01
N VAL A 390 0.74 -6.27 25.36
CA VAL A 390 1.19 -7.50 24.72
C VAL A 390 0.96 -8.67 25.69
N SER A 391 0.50 -9.81 25.17
CA SER A 391 0.24 -11.01 25.95
C SER A 391 1.53 -11.60 26.53
N ASP A 392 1.43 -12.32 27.66
CA ASP A 392 2.58 -12.99 28.29
C ASP A 392 3.26 -13.98 27.35
N SER A 393 2.48 -14.67 26.51
CA SER A 393 3.02 -15.62 25.55
C SER A 393 3.87 -14.94 24.46
N PHE A 394 3.49 -13.73 24.02
CA PHE A 394 4.27 -12.98 23.04
C PHE A 394 5.42 -12.22 23.68
N ARG A 395 5.26 -11.79 24.94
CA ARG A 395 6.33 -11.20 25.76
C ARG A 395 7.49 -12.18 25.92
N SER A 396 7.21 -13.46 26.19
CA SER A 396 8.27 -14.50 26.28
C SER A 396 9.04 -14.68 24.97
N ILE A 397 8.38 -14.53 23.82
CA ILE A 397 9.04 -14.50 22.50
C ILE A 397 9.96 -13.27 22.40
N ALA A 398 9.48 -12.10 22.81
CA ALA A 398 10.24 -10.86 22.78
C ALA A 398 11.50 -10.93 23.68
N GLU A 399 11.39 -11.46 24.90
CA GLU A 399 12.50 -11.70 25.82
C GLU A 399 13.59 -12.61 25.22
N ALA A 400 13.17 -13.66 24.50
CA ALA A 400 14.10 -14.55 23.82
C ALA A 400 14.87 -13.86 22.69
N HIS A 401 14.19 -13.03 21.90
CA HIS A 401 14.83 -12.22 20.86
C HIS A 401 15.78 -11.16 21.45
N GLU A 402 15.35 -10.47 22.50
CA GLU A 402 16.18 -9.52 23.22
C GLU A 402 17.46 -10.18 23.72
N LYS A 403 17.34 -11.35 24.39
CA LYS A 403 18.49 -12.12 24.88
C LYS A 403 19.41 -12.54 23.72
N SER A 404 18.87 -13.00 22.61
CA SER A 404 19.64 -13.40 21.43
C SER A 404 20.39 -12.22 20.83
N LEU A 405 19.75 -11.04 20.74
CA LEU A 405 20.39 -9.81 20.24
C LEU A 405 21.47 -9.26 21.22
N ARG A 406 21.41 -9.54 22.51
CA ARG A 406 22.45 -9.14 23.48
C ARG A 406 23.71 -10.02 23.40
N GLN A 407 23.58 -11.25 22.96
CA GLN A 407 24.72 -12.14 22.75
C GLN A 407 25.49 -11.64 21.52
N ARG A 408 26.77 -11.29 21.70
CA ARG A 408 27.65 -10.89 20.56
C ARG A 408 27.87 -12.09 19.66
N PRO A 409 27.94 -11.86 18.31
CA PRO A 409 28.30 -12.90 17.36
C PRO A 409 29.71 -13.42 17.60
#